data_f3c39225ae771b6ab8eac4a39d2c1dd6
#
_entry.id   f3c39225ae771b6ab8eac4a39d2c1dd6
#
_cell.length_a   1.000
_cell.length_b   1.000
_cell.length_c   1.000
_cell.angle_alpha   90.00
_cell.angle_beta   90.00
_cell.angle_gamma   90.00
#
_symmetry.space_group_name_H-M   'P 1'
#
loop_
_entity.id
_entity.type
_entity.pdbx_description
1 polymer ?
#
loop_
_entity_poly.entity_id
_entity_poly.type
_entity_poly.pdbx_seq_one_letter_code
_entity_poly.pdbx_strand_id
1 'polypeptide(L)'
;MAIRNIVKEGDPILNKVCRPVTNFDDRLATLLDDMRETMIDADGVGLAGPQVGMLRRLFVVWDTTDAPEEIAEDYEYKFIDFVNPEILAVSEEEETAYEGCLSFPGHNGAVTRPEAVKVRAQDRNGNWFELEAEGLLARCIQHENDHLDGITIMQSSEYFYEDTEEGKKAAREAKGNK
;
A
#
# COMPACT_ATOMS: atom_id res chain seq x y z
N MET A 1 -2.62 3.01 -21.31
CA MET A 1 -2.79 3.10 -19.84
C MET A 1 -4.24 3.42 -19.54
N ALA A 2 -4.80 2.82 -18.53
CA ALA A 2 -6.20 2.97 -18.20
C ALA A 2 -6.41 3.07 -16.68
N ILE A 3 -7.31 3.95 -16.26
CA ILE A 3 -7.75 4.04 -14.87
C ILE A 3 -8.65 2.84 -14.56
N ARG A 4 -8.33 2.13 -13.50
CA ARG A 4 -9.09 0.96 -13.02
C ARG A 4 -10.01 1.35 -11.87
N ASN A 5 -11.10 0.63 -11.73
CA ASN A 5 -11.96 0.80 -10.56
C ASN A 5 -11.25 0.26 -9.31
N ILE A 6 -11.21 1.07 -8.27
CA ILE A 6 -10.69 0.63 -6.96
C ILE A 6 -11.83 -0.05 -6.19
N VAL A 7 -11.58 -1.29 -5.80
CA VAL A 7 -12.49 -2.08 -4.96
C VAL A 7 -12.57 -1.44 -3.58
N LYS A 8 -13.77 -1.27 -3.05
CA LYS A 8 -14.05 -0.62 -1.78
C LYS A 8 -14.38 -1.63 -0.68
N GLU A 9 -14.35 -1.15 0.55
CA GLU A 9 -14.76 -1.90 1.74
C GLU A 9 -16.10 -2.62 1.54
N GLY A 10 -16.23 -3.78 2.16
CA GLY A 10 -17.39 -4.65 2.01
C GLY A 10 -17.28 -5.69 0.90
N ASP A 11 -16.37 -5.49 -0.06
CA ASP A 11 -16.08 -6.52 -1.07
C ASP A 11 -15.16 -7.59 -0.47
N PRO A 12 -15.58 -8.87 -0.48
CA PRO A 12 -14.80 -9.96 0.13
C PRO A 12 -13.45 -10.22 -0.54
N ILE A 13 -13.21 -9.69 -1.75
CA ILE A 13 -11.91 -9.84 -2.45
C ILE A 13 -10.75 -9.24 -1.63
N LEU A 14 -11.01 -8.19 -0.86
CA LEU A 14 -9.99 -7.52 -0.03
C LEU A 14 -9.45 -8.40 1.11
N ASN A 15 -10.15 -9.46 1.46
CA ASN A 15 -9.76 -10.40 2.51
C ASN A 15 -9.30 -11.76 1.96
N LYS A 16 -9.02 -11.85 0.67
CA LYS A 16 -8.51 -13.05 0.03
C LYS A 16 -6.99 -13.02 -0.12
N VAL A 17 -6.36 -14.19 0.00
CA VAL A 17 -4.93 -14.36 -0.24
C VAL A 17 -4.65 -14.39 -1.74
N CYS A 18 -3.67 -13.62 -2.16
CA CYS A 18 -3.25 -13.53 -3.56
C CYS A 18 -2.35 -14.68 -3.97
N ARG A 19 -2.39 -15.03 -5.25
CA ARG A 19 -1.54 -16.06 -5.87
C ARG A 19 -0.25 -15.45 -6.42
N PRO A 20 0.86 -16.21 -6.40
CA PRO A 20 2.10 -15.79 -7.06
C PRO A 20 1.90 -15.47 -8.54
N VAL A 21 2.65 -14.50 -9.03
CA VAL A 21 2.76 -14.20 -10.46
C VAL A 21 3.78 -15.13 -11.07
N THR A 22 3.43 -15.79 -12.18
CA THR A 22 4.28 -16.75 -12.89
C THR A 22 4.61 -16.30 -14.31
N ASN A 23 3.82 -15.41 -14.90
CA ASN A 23 4.02 -14.88 -16.24
C ASN A 23 4.41 -13.40 -16.19
N PHE A 24 5.58 -13.09 -16.73
CA PHE A 24 6.12 -11.72 -16.84
C PHE A 24 6.04 -11.29 -18.30
N ASP A 25 4.85 -10.93 -18.73
CA ASP A 25 4.49 -10.61 -20.11
C ASP A 25 3.96 -9.16 -20.23
N ASP A 26 3.55 -8.78 -21.45
CA ASP A 26 3.01 -7.46 -21.73
C ASP A 26 1.70 -7.18 -20.96
N ARG A 27 0.93 -8.21 -20.60
CA ARG A 27 -0.29 -8.06 -19.81
C ARG A 27 0.03 -7.67 -18.37
N LEU A 28 1.11 -8.23 -17.80
CA LEU A 28 1.61 -7.83 -16.48
C LEU A 28 2.10 -6.39 -16.51
N ALA A 29 2.89 -6.01 -17.52
CA ALA A 29 3.38 -4.65 -17.70
C ALA A 29 2.22 -3.65 -17.81
N THR A 30 1.21 -3.95 -18.62
CA THR A 30 0.01 -3.12 -18.78
C THR A 30 -0.75 -2.97 -17.44
N LEU A 31 -0.92 -4.07 -16.71
CA LEU A 31 -1.57 -4.04 -15.38
C LEU A 31 -0.84 -3.12 -14.41
N LEU A 32 0.49 -3.22 -14.34
CA LEU A 32 1.31 -2.38 -13.47
C LEU A 32 1.24 -0.90 -13.86
N ASP A 33 1.26 -0.60 -15.16
CA ASP A 33 1.11 0.78 -15.66
C ASP A 33 -0.29 1.35 -15.35
N ASP A 34 -1.36 0.58 -15.56
CA ASP A 34 -2.72 0.96 -15.18
C ASP A 34 -2.84 1.21 -13.67
N MET A 35 -2.19 0.38 -12.85
CA MET A 35 -2.20 0.54 -11.39
C MET A 35 -1.47 1.80 -10.95
N ARG A 36 -0.33 2.13 -11.56
CA ARG A 36 0.39 3.39 -11.29
C ARG A 36 -0.47 4.61 -11.60
N GLU A 37 -1.09 4.62 -12.78
CA GLU A 37 -1.98 5.70 -13.20
C GLU A 37 -3.19 5.84 -12.26
N THR A 38 -3.84 4.71 -11.94
CA THR A 38 -4.99 4.66 -11.02
C THR A 38 -4.61 5.18 -9.62
N MET A 39 -3.44 4.79 -9.12
CA MET A 39 -2.93 5.23 -7.82
C MET A 39 -2.74 6.74 -7.76
N ILE A 40 -2.11 7.32 -8.78
CA ILE A 40 -1.88 8.78 -8.85
C ILE A 40 -3.19 9.54 -9.02
N ASP A 41 -4.09 9.06 -9.88
CA ASP A 41 -5.42 9.66 -10.08
C ASP A 41 -6.26 9.69 -8.78
N ALA A 42 -6.03 8.74 -7.90
CA ALA A 42 -6.70 8.65 -6.59
C ALA A 42 -5.91 9.29 -5.43
N ASP A 43 -4.86 10.07 -5.72
CA ASP A 43 -3.99 10.69 -4.71
C ASP A 43 -3.34 9.70 -3.73
N GLY A 44 -3.04 8.50 -4.20
CA GLY A 44 -2.43 7.43 -3.40
C GLY A 44 -0.92 7.35 -3.55
N VAL A 45 -0.27 6.68 -2.59
CA VAL A 45 1.17 6.39 -2.60
C VAL A 45 1.47 4.91 -2.80
N GLY A 46 0.46 4.06 -2.70
CA GLY A 46 0.54 2.61 -2.91
C GLY A 46 -0.79 2.04 -3.40
N LEU A 47 -0.74 0.95 -4.16
CA LEU A 47 -1.92 0.23 -4.64
C LEU A 47 -1.57 -1.23 -4.91
N ALA A 48 -2.36 -2.14 -4.33
CA ALA A 48 -2.16 -3.58 -4.44
C ALA A 48 -3.15 -4.24 -5.41
N GLY A 49 -2.78 -5.40 -5.93
CA GLY A 49 -3.57 -6.18 -6.89
C GLY A 49 -5.03 -6.38 -6.49
N PRO A 50 -5.35 -6.83 -5.26
CA PRO A 50 -6.75 -7.02 -4.83
C PRO A 50 -7.59 -5.75 -4.91
N GLN A 51 -6.99 -4.58 -4.71
CA GLN A 51 -7.69 -3.30 -4.79
C GLN A 51 -8.16 -2.93 -6.21
N VAL A 52 -7.63 -3.57 -7.22
CA VAL A 52 -8.10 -3.46 -8.61
C VAL A 52 -8.73 -4.77 -9.13
N GLY A 53 -9.13 -5.64 -8.21
CA GLY A 53 -9.82 -6.90 -8.54
C GLY A 53 -8.90 -8.03 -9.00
N MET A 54 -7.58 -7.90 -8.83
CA MET A 54 -6.59 -8.88 -9.27
C MET A 54 -5.98 -9.61 -8.06
N LEU A 55 -6.33 -10.87 -7.86
CA LEU A 55 -5.79 -11.72 -6.78
C LEU A 55 -4.40 -12.26 -7.13
N ARG A 56 -3.47 -11.36 -7.39
CA ARG A 56 -2.06 -11.63 -7.71
C ARG A 56 -1.15 -10.92 -6.73
N ARG A 57 -0.06 -11.57 -6.38
CA ARG A 57 0.94 -11.02 -5.45
C ARG A 57 1.78 -9.93 -6.12
N LEU A 58 1.21 -8.76 -6.24
CA LEU A 58 1.88 -7.57 -6.76
C LEU A 58 1.28 -6.29 -6.17
N PHE A 59 2.11 -5.27 -6.06
CA PHE A 59 1.68 -3.91 -5.77
C PHE A 59 2.64 -2.90 -6.39
N VAL A 60 2.18 -1.68 -6.52
CA VAL A 60 2.97 -0.53 -6.96
C VAL A 60 3.07 0.49 -5.84
N VAL A 61 4.19 1.18 -5.76
CA VAL A 61 4.45 2.23 -4.79
C VAL A 61 5.05 3.42 -5.49
N TRP A 62 4.65 4.62 -5.10
CA TRP A 62 5.38 5.84 -5.39
C TRP A 62 6.38 6.09 -4.26
N ASP A 63 7.66 6.05 -4.57
CA ASP A 63 8.71 6.43 -3.63
C ASP A 63 8.74 7.95 -3.47
N THR A 64 8.25 8.43 -2.34
CA THR A 64 8.16 9.85 -2.02
C THR A 64 9.35 10.38 -1.24
N THR A 65 10.40 9.59 -1.05
CA THR A 65 11.56 9.94 -0.19
C THR A 65 12.17 11.30 -0.56
N ASP A 66 12.30 11.57 -1.85
CA ASP A 66 12.86 12.83 -2.37
C ASP A 66 11.79 13.68 -3.08
N ALA A 67 10.51 13.42 -2.86
CA ALA A 67 9.44 14.18 -3.52
C ALA A 67 9.33 15.59 -2.94
N PRO A 68 9.11 16.61 -3.78
CA PRO A 68 8.87 17.96 -3.30
C PRO A 68 7.51 18.08 -2.62
N GLU A 69 7.34 19.08 -1.75
CA GLU A 69 6.05 19.34 -1.09
C GLU A 69 4.91 19.66 -2.08
N GLU A 70 5.25 20.36 -3.16
CA GLU A 70 4.31 20.66 -4.25
C GLU A 70 4.73 19.92 -5.51
N ILE A 71 3.82 19.11 -6.04
CA ILE A 71 4.04 18.31 -7.24
C ILE A 71 3.70 19.16 -8.48
N ALA A 72 4.70 19.42 -9.30
CA ALA A 72 4.51 20.13 -10.58
C ALA A 72 3.85 19.21 -11.63
N GLU A 73 3.21 19.80 -12.65
CA GLU A 73 2.54 19.03 -13.71
C GLU A 73 3.50 18.11 -14.49
N ASP A 74 4.76 18.47 -14.58
CA ASP A 74 5.82 17.72 -15.27
C ASP A 74 6.67 16.85 -14.32
N TYR A 75 6.21 16.63 -13.08
CA TYR A 75 6.93 15.81 -12.11
C TYR A 75 7.05 14.35 -12.56
N GLU A 76 8.27 13.84 -12.55
CA GLU A 76 8.54 12.43 -12.82
C GLU A 76 8.42 11.60 -11.53
N TYR A 77 7.36 10.79 -11.45
CA TYR A 77 7.11 9.92 -10.32
C TYR A 77 8.11 8.76 -10.27
N LYS A 78 8.72 8.53 -9.12
CA LYS A 78 9.59 7.38 -8.89
C LYS A 78 8.73 6.18 -8.47
N PHE A 79 8.32 5.35 -9.40
CA PHE A 79 7.56 4.15 -9.11
C PHE A 79 8.45 2.95 -8.85
N ILE A 80 8.00 2.08 -7.94
CA ILE A 80 8.59 0.77 -7.69
C ILE A 80 7.49 -0.27 -7.87
N ASP A 81 7.72 -1.24 -8.76
CA ASP A 81 6.87 -2.41 -8.91
C ASP A 81 7.39 -3.53 -8.01
N PHE A 82 6.51 -4.09 -7.19
CA PHE A 82 6.81 -5.23 -6.35
C PHE A 82 5.97 -6.41 -6.81
N VAL A 83 6.61 -7.39 -7.43
CA VAL A 83 5.99 -8.64 -7.86
C VAL A 83 6.55 -9.78 -7.02
N ASN A 84 5.67 -10.63 -6.48
CA ASN A 84 6.04 -11.70 -5.56
C ASN A 84 6.94 -11.22 -4.39
N PRO A 85 6.54 -10.17 -3.66
CA PRO A 85 7.35 -9.61 -2.59
C PRO A 85 7.46 -10.53 -1.39
N GLU A 86 8.62 -10.47 -0.72
CA GLU A 86 8.90 -11.14 0.54
C GLU A 86 9.57 -10.14 1.48
N ILE A 87 9.01 -9.97 2.69
CA ILE A 87 9.67 -9.21 3.76
C ILE A 87 10.73 -10.10 4.37
N LEU A 88 12.00 -9.74 4.20
CA LEU A 88 13.15 -10.54 4.67
C LEU A 88 13.52 -10.21 6.11
N ALA A 89 13.39 -8.95 6.50
CA ALA A 89 13.72 -8.47 7.83
C ALA A 89 12.94 -7.19 8.16
N VAL A 90 12.72 -6.97 9.42
CA VAL A 90 12.10 -5.76 9.96
C VAL A 90 12.92 -5.24 11.14
N SER A 91 12.85 -3.93 11.41
CA SER A 91 13.46 -3.32 12.61
C SER A 91 12.76 -3.77 13.88
N GLU A 92 13.48 -3.71 15.01
CA GLU A 92 12.90 -3.91 16.34
C GLU A 92 12.08 -2.68 16.77
N GLU A 93 12.52 -1.50 16.36
CA GLU A 93 11.82 -0.24 16.58
C GLU A 93 10.53 -0.21 15.76
N GLU A 94 9.46 0.18 16.42
CA GLU A 94 8.13 0.30 15.83
C GLU A 94 7.59 1.72 16.05
N GLU A 95 6.77 2.16 15.11
CA GLU A 95 6.06 3.43 15.20
C GLU A 95 4.57 3.21 14.96
N THR A 96 3.74 3.90 15.75
CA THR A 96 2.31 3.99 15.49
C THR A 96 2.01 5.27 14.75
N ALA A 97 1.45 5.15 13.55
CA ALA A 97 1.04 6.29 12.73
C ALA A 97 -0.33 6.05 12.10
N TYR A 98 -0.95 7.13 11.64
CA TYR A 98 -2.23 7.04 10.96
C TYR A 98 -2.02 6.66 9.49
N GLU A 99 -2.80 5.69 9.04
CA GLU A 99 -2.84 5.24 7.65
C GLU A 99 -4.23 5.42 7.07
N GLY A 100 -4.28 5.89 5.82
CA GLY A 100 -5.44 5.78 4.97
C GLY A 100 -5.29 4.63 3.99
N CYS A 101 -6.37 4.26 3.31
CA CYS A 101 -6.36 3.26 2.25
C CYS A 101 -7.37 3.65 1.18
N LEU A 102 -6.99 3.54 -0.08
CA LEU A 102 -7.86 3.87 -1.21
C LEU A 102 -9.13 3.01 -1.27
N SER A 103 -9.11 1.83 -0.65
CA SER A 103 -10.28 0.94 -0.51
C SER A 103 -11.20 1.31 0.66
N PHE A 104 -10.77 2.21 1.53
CA PHE A 104 -11.52 2.71 2.70
C PHE A 104 -11.62 4.23 2.68
N PRO A 105 -12.27 4.83 1.67
CA PRO A 105 -12.37 6.29 1.56
C PRO A 105 -13.06 6.88 2.79
N GLY A 106 -12.52 7.99 3.29
CA GLY A 106 -13.05 8.68 4.46
C GLY A 106 -12.76 8.00 5.81
N HIS A 107 -11.90 6.98 5.84
CA HIS A 107 -11.49 6.31 7.08
C HIS A 107 -9.97 6.35 7.24
N ASN A 108 -9.51 6.36 8.48
CA ASN A 108 -8.12 6.21 8.85
C ASN A 108 -7.98 5.16 9.97
N GLY A 109 -6.78 4.59 10.06
CA GLY A 109 -6.44 3.67 11.12
C GLY A 109 -5.11 4.03 11.78
N ALA A 110 -5.02 3.89 13.10
CA ALA A 110 -3.76 3.97 13.82
C ALA A 110 -3.11 2.59 13.78
N VAL A 111 -2.02 2.46 13.03
CA VAL A 111 -1.33 1.19 12.79
C VAL A 111 0.10 1.24 13.32
N THR A 112 0.47 0.26 14.14
CA THR A 112 1.84 0.09 14.62
C THR A 112 2.61 -0.81 13.65
N ARG A 113 3.73 -0.31 13.15
CA ARG A 113 4.59 -1.04 12.21
C ARG A 113 6.06 -0.88 12.55
N PRO A 114 6.90 -1.87 12.24
CA PRO A 114 8.35 -1.66 12.18
C PRO A 114 8.73 -0.44 11.35
N GLU A 115 9.68 0.35 11.83
CA GLU A 115 10.12 1.60 11.18
C GLU A 115 10.91 1.36 9.90
N ALA A 116 11.58 0.19 9.79
CA ALA A 116 12.38 -0.18 8.65
C ALA A 116 12.11 -1.63 8.23
N VAL A 117 12.22 -1.87 6.92
CA VAL A 117 12.08 -3.22 6.34
C VAL A 117 13.17 -3.47 5.31
N LYS A 118 13.54 -4.74 5.16
CA LYS A 118 14.24 -5.27 4.01
C LYS A 118 13.29 -6.15 3.23
N VAL A 119 13.07 -5.85 1.98
CA VAL A 119 12.16 -6.58 1.09
C VAL A 119 12.91 -7.11 -0.12
N ARG A 120 12.52 -8.30 -0.56
CA ARG A 120 12.94 -8.90 -1.82
C ARG A 120 11.71 -9.04 -2.70
N ALA A 121 11.83 -8.68 -3.98
CA ALA A 121 10.74 -8.81 -4.94
C ALA A 121 11.28 -9.00 -6.35
N GLN A 122 10.38 -9.30 -7.28
CA GLN A 122 10.67 -9.26 -8.72
C GLN A 122 10.15 -7.96 -9.32
N ASP A 123 10.88 -7.45 -10.32
CA ASP A 123 10.40 -6.36 -11.15
C ASP A 123 9.41 -6.87 -12.21
N ARG A 124 8.92 -5.99 -13.08
CA ARG A 124 7.97 -6.34 -14.16
C ARG A 124 8.53 -7.32 -15.19
N ASN A 125 9.85 -7.49 -15.23
CA ASN A 125 10.55 -8.41 -16.14
C ASN A 125 10.92 -9.74 -15.45
N GLY A 126 10.57 -9.91 -14.19
CA GLY A 126 10.87 -11.11 -13.41
C GLY A 126 12.24 -11.11 -12.75
N ASN A 127 13.01 -10.02 -12.84
CA ASN A 127 14.31 -9.91 -12.21
C ASN A 127 14.18 -9.64 -10.71
N TRP A 128 14.93 -10.38 -9.91
CA TRP A 128 14.95 -10.20 -8.46
C TRP A 128 15.74 -8.97 -8.05
N PHE A 129 15.23 -8.23 -7.09
CA PHE A 129 15.92 -7.14 -6.41
C PHE A 129 15.65 -7.18 -4.91
N GLU A 130 16.53 -6.56 -4.15
CA GLU A 130 16.35 -6.31 -2.73
C GLU A 130 16.35 -4.80 -2.48
N LEU A 131 15.53 -4.37 -1.53
CA LEU A 131 15.39 -2.98 -1.14
C LEU A 131 15.34 -2.88 0.37
N GLU A 132 16.12 -1.96 0.93
CA GLU A 132 15.98 -1.52 2.32
C GLU A 132 15.23 -0.18 2.32
N ALA A 133 14.19 -0.09 3.15
CA ALA A 133 13.35 1.08 3.25
C ALA A 133 13.09 1.43 4.71
N GLU A 134 12.90 2.70 4.97
CA GLU A 134 12.54 3.24 6.28
C GLU A 134 11.44 4.31 6.14
N GLY A 135 10.87 4.72 7.27
CA GLY A 135 9.87 5.78 7.30
C GLY A 135 8.61 5.45 6.50
N LEU A 136 8.10 6.43 5.76
CA LEU A 136 6.86 6.30 4.99
C LEU A 136 6.95 5.21 3.91
N LEU A 137 8.08 5.08 3.23
CA LEU A 137 8.26 4.02 2.22
C LEU A 137 8.16 2.63 2.84
N ALA A 138 8.79 2.40 4.00
CA ALA A 138 8.69 1.13 4.72
C ALA A 138 7.25 0.84 5.17
N ARG A 139 6.54 1.85 5.64
CA ARG A 139 5.12 1.73 6.03
C ARG A 139 4.24 1.38 4.85
N CYS A 140 4.42 2.06 3.73
CA CYS A 140 3.68 1.80 2.49
C CYS A 140 3.91 0.38 1.98
N ILE A 141 5.16 -0.08 1.92
CA ILE A 141 5.49 -1.45 1.51
C ILE A 141 4.78 -2.48 2.39
N GLN A 142 4.77 -2.30 3.71
CA GLN A 142 4.10 -3.20 4.64
C GLN A 142 2.58 -3.19 4.48
N HIS A 143 1.99 -2.00 4.31
CA HIS A 143 0.56 -1.83 4.06
C HIS A 143 0.12 -2.57 2.79
N GLU A 144 0.83 -2.38 1.68
CA GLU A 144 0.50 -3.04 0.42
C GLU A 144 0.77 -4.55 0.46
N ASN A 145 1.82 -4.97 1.16
CA ASN A 145 2.10 -6.40 1.35
C ASN A 145 0.99 -7.09 2.15
N ASP A 146 0.42 -6.44 3.16
CA ASP A 146 -0.73 -6.94 3.92
C ASP A 146 -1.92 -7.25 3.01
N HIS A 147 -2.21 -6.39 2.04
CA HIS A 147 -3.29 -6.63 1.07
C HIS A 147 -3.12 -7.94 0.31
N LEU A 148 -1.90 -8.38 0.05
CA LEU A 148 -1.62 -9.65 -0.64
C LEU A 148 -1.97 -10.88 0.21
N ASP A 149 -2.03 -10.72 1.52
CA ASP A 149 -2.42 -11.73 2.49
C ASP A 149 -3.87 -11.57 2.99
N GLY A 150 -4.63 -10.69 2.34
CA GLY A 150 -6.03 -10.42 2.67
C GLY A 150 -6.23 -9.60 3.94
N ILE A 151 -5.21 -8.84 4.36
CA ILE A 151 -5.21 -8.01 5.56
C ILE A 151 -5.36 -6.54 5.15
N THR A 152 -6.29 -5.84 5.78
CA THR A 152 -6.54 -4.41 5.57
C THR A 152 -6.26 -3.61 6.83
N ILE A 153 -6.24 -2.27 6.72
CA ILE A 153 -6.07 -1.40 7.89
C ILE A 153 -7.19 -1.55 8.92
N MET A 154 -8.37 -2.04 8.52
CA MET A 154 -9.45 -2.33 9.46
C MET A 154 -9.03 -3.40 10.48
N GLN A 155 -8.31 -4.45 10.04
CA GLN A 155 -7.79 -5.50 10.92
C GLN A 155 -6.50 -5.08 11.63
N SER A 156 -5.62 -4.32 10.96
CA SER A 156 -4.30 -3.95 11.49
C SER A 156 -4.33 -2.79 12.47
N SER A 157 -5.38 -1.97 12.44
CA SER A 157 -5.48 -0.77 13.25
C SER A 157 -5.76 -1.08 14.72
N GLU A 158 -5.08 -0.37 15.61
CA GLU A 158 -5.47 -0.27 17.02
C GLU A 158 -6.77 0.52 17.16
N TYR A 159 -6.93 1.56 16.32
CA TYR A 159 -8.12 2.39 16.19
C TYR A 159 -8.42 2.60 14.71
N PHE A 160 -9.60 2.19 14.27
CA PHE A 160 -10.14 2.46 12.95
C PHE A 160 -11.32 3.41 13.07
N TYR A 161 -11.29 4.55 12.38
CA TYR A 161 -12.26 5.63 12.57
C TYR A 161 -12.56 6.37 11.26
N GLU A 162 -13.74 7.00 11.22
CA GLU A 162 -14.09 7.92 10.15
C GLU A 162 -13.25 9.22 10.25
N ASP A 163 -12.78 9.72 9.12
CA ASP A 163 -12.02 10.99 9.04
C ASP A 163 -12.96 12.20 9.18
N THR A 164 -13.63 12.26 10.32
CA THR A 164 -14.50 13.34 10.79
C THR A 164 -13.97 13.88 12.11
N GLU A 165 -14.39 15.08 12.50
CA GLU A 165 -14.01 15.62 13.82
C GLU A 165 -14.45 14.73 14.98
N GLU A 166 -15.64 14.13 14.86
CA GLU A 166 -16.17 13.17 15.86
C GLU A 166 -15.33 11.88 15.89
N GLY A 167 -15.00 11.31 14.74
CA GLY A 167 -14.14 10.13 14.62
C GLY A 167 -12.74 10.37 15.17
N LYS A 168 -12.13 11.50 14.83
CA LYS A 168 -10.83 11.92 15.36
C LYS A 168 -10.84 12.09 16.88
N LYS A 169 -11.92 12.68 17.43
CA LYS A 169 -12.09 12.83 18.87
C LYS A 169 -12.19 11.48 19.56
N ALA A 170 -13.02 10.57 19.05
CA ALA A 170 -13.19 9.22 19.58
C ALA A 170 -11.87 8.43 19.58
N ALA A 171 -11.07 8.55 18.49
CA ALA A 171 -9.76 7.92 18.37
C ALA A 171 -8.75 8.46 19.42
N ARG A 172 -8.75 9.78 19.67
CA ARG A 172 -7.90 10.40 20.71
C ARG A 172 -8.29 9.95 22.12
N GLU A 173 -9.58 9.87 22.41
CA GLU A 173 -10.11 9.40 23.71
C GLU A 173 -9.73 7.93 23.95
N ALA A 174 -9.86 7.07 22.93
CA ALA A 174 -9.46 5.67 23.00
C ALA A 174 -7.96 5.50 23.27
N LYS A 175 -7.10 6.38 22.69
CA LYS A 175 -5.65 6.39 22.92
C LYS A 175 -5.30 6.83 24.34
N GLY A 176 -6.05 7.77 24.93
CA GLY A 176 -5.83 8.30 26.29
C GLY A 176 -6.21 7.33 27.41
N ASN A 177 -6.95 6.27 27.11
CA ASN A 177 -7.43 5.26 28.07
C ASN A 177 -6.56 3.99 28.13
N LYS A 178 -5.40 3.96 27.47
CA LYS A 178 -4.38 2.91 27.53
C LYS A 178 -3.11 3.38 28.28
#